data_bab8221c140ce534d40ad9ff14ebfa51
#
_entry.id   bab8221c140ce534d40ad9ff14ebfa51
#
_cell.length_a   1.000
_cell.length_b   1.000
_cell.length_c   1.000
_cell.angle_alpha   90.00
_cell.angle_beta   90.00
_cell.angle_gamma   90.00
#
_symmetry.space_group_name_H-M   'P 1'
#
loop_
_entity.id
_entity.type
_entity.pdbx_description
1 polymer ?
#
loop_
_entity_poly.entity_id
_entity_poly.type
_entity_poly.pdbx_seq_one_letter_code
_entity_poly.pdbx_strand_id
1 'polypeptide(L)'
;MIGIDQDPDAISIARERLKEFQEKTVIIQDNFANVQDILKGLKVGEVDGILLDLGFSSHQLEHAERGFSFMLEGPLDMRMDRSAGFTAFDLVNRSPLPALEKIIRDYGEERWAKRIARSIVTRRQKEKIRTTTELAEIVARVIPRGRFPQKIHPATKTFQALRIAVNDELTNLEKVLHDGVDLLKRGGRLCVISFHSLEDRIVKTAFQSWARREAKALILTPKPVMAGPEEVRENPRARSARLRVAERL
;
A
#
# COMPACT_ATOMS: atom_id res chain seq x y z
N MET A 1 21.67 -1.36 -9.32
CA MET A 1 20.40 -1.29 -8.55
C MET A 1 19.24 -1.42 -9.53
N ILE A 2 18.17 -2.14 -9.15
CA ILE A 2 16.92 -2.24 -9.95
C ILE A 2 15.83 -1.57 -9.11
N GLY A 3 15.17 -0.57 -9.67
CA GLY A 3 14.01 0.11 -9.08
C GLY A 3 12.75 -0.27 -9.84
N ILE A 4 11.70 -0.65 -9.12
CA ILE A 4 10.42 -1.07 -9.71
C ILE A 4 9.31 -0.22 -9.06
N ASP A 5 8.49 0.40 -9.87
CA ASP A 5 7.27 1.08 -9.45
C ASP A 5 6.20 0.95 -10.55
N GLN A 6 4.95 0.81 -10.16
CA GLN A 6 3.84 0.73 -11.12
C GLN A 6 3.33 2.12 -11.56
N ASP A 7 3.65 3.19 -10.79
CA ASP A 7 3.23 4.55 -11.08
C ASP A 7 4.14 5.20 -12.12
N PRO A 8 3.63 5.57 -13.32
CA PRO A 8 4.43 6.22 -14.35
C PRO A 8 5.03 7.56 -13.89
N ASP A 9 4.35 8.30 -12.99
CA ASP A 9 4.85 9.56 -12.47
C ASP A 9 6.06 9.31 -11.55
N ALA A 10 6.01 8.29 -10.70
CA ALA A 10 7.14 7.87 -9.86
C ALA A 10 8.34 7.42 -10.70
N ILE A 11 8.10 6.67 -11.78
CA ILE A 11 9.14 6.25 -12.73
C ILE A 11 9.82 7.45 -13.40
N SER A 12 9.04 8.43 -13.85
CA SER A 12 9.58 9.66 -14.47
C SER A 12 10.47 10.43 -13.50
N ILE A 13 9.98 10.65 -12.27
CA ILE A 13 10.73 11.33 -11.20
C ILE A 13 12.00 10.56 -10.84
N ALA A 14 11.92 9.24 -10.72
CA ALA A 14 13.08 8.40 -10.38
C ALA A 14 14.15 8.47 -11.47
N ARG A 15 13.78 8.40 -12.76
CA ARG A 15 14.73 8.52 -13.88
C ARG A 15 15.44 9.86 -13.88
N GLU A 16 14.73 10.96 -13.63
CA GLU A 16 15.34 12.28 -13.58
C GLU A 16 16.29 12.42 -12.38
N ARG A 17 15.86 12.00 -11.19
CA ARG A 17 16.69 12.08 -9.97
C ARG A 17 17.93 11.19 -10.01
N LEU A 18 17.86 10.06 -10.70
CA LEU A 18 18.94 9.10 -10.79
C LEU A 18 19.74 9.20 -12.10
N LYS A 19 19.56 10.27 -12.86
CA LYS A 19 20.22 10.50 -14.16
C LYS A 19 21.74 10.35 -14.10
N GLU A 20 22.37 10.86 -13.04
CA GLU A 20 23.82 10.72 -12.82
C GLU A 20 24.27 9.28 -12.56
N PHE A 21 23.35 8.40 -12.18
CA PHE A 21 23.57 6.99 -11.87
C PHE A 21 22.97 6.03 -12.91
N GLN A 22 22.61 6.52 -14.09
CA GLN A 22 21.90 5.74 -15.11
C GLN A 22 22.64 4.47 -15.53
N GLU A 23 23.99 4.46 -15.53
CA GLU A 23 24.80 3.27 -15.84
C GLU A 23 24.76 2.19 -14.73
N LYS A 24 24.36 2.57 -13.51
CA LYS A 24 24.31 1.70 -12.32
C LYS A 24 22.90 1.36 -11.88
N THR A 25 21.89 1.92 -12.57
CA THR A 25 20.48 1.79 -12.20
C THR A 25 19.63 1.38 -13.37
N VAL A 26 18.71 0.44 -13.11
CA VAL A 26 17.66 0.05 -14.07
C VAL A 26 16.32 0.41 -13.43
N ILE A 27 15.51 1.26 -14.07
CA ILE A 27 14.22 1.71 -13.57
C ILE A 27 13.11 1.14 -14.46
N ILE A 28 12.24 0.32 -13.88
CA ILE A 28 11.22 -0.46 -14.57
C ILE A 28 9.84 -0.05 -14.08
N GLN A 29 8.96 0.27 -15.02
CA GLN A 29 7.55 0.47 -14.72
C GLN A 29 6.85 -0.89 -14.73
N ASP A 30 6.61 -1.44 -13.56
CA ASP A 30 5.88 -2.71 -13.38
C ASP A 30 5.44 -2.82 -11.91
N ASN A 31 4.59 -3.80 -11.62
CA ASN A 31 4.23 -4.16 -10.27
C ASN A 31 5.36 -4.99 -9.62
N PHE A 32 5.74 -4.65 -8.40
CA PHE A 32 6.76 -5.40 -7.64
C PHE A 32 6.39 -6.89 -7.45
N ALA A 33 5.11 -7.23 -7.54
CA ALA A 33 4.65 -8.63 -7.54
C ALA A 33 5.19 -9.46 -8.71
N ASN A 34 5.72 -8.82 -9.75
CA ASN A 34 6.31 -9.47 -10.92
C ASN A 34 7.85 -9.51 -10.85
N VAL A 35 8.45 -9.27 -9.68
CA VAL A 35 9.91 -9.19 -9.50
C VAL A 35 10.66 -10.40 -10.08
N GLN A 36 10.12 -11.61 -9.96
CA GLN A 36 10.74 -12.82 -10.51
C GLN A 36 10.85 -12.76 -12.04
N ASP A 37 9.77 -12.37 -12.73
CA ASP A 37 9.77 -12.26 -14.19
C ASP A 37 10.64 -11.10 -14.68
N ILE A 38 10.64 -10.00 -13.94
CA ILE A 38 11.52 -8.84 -14.18
C ILE A 38 12.99 -9.27 -14.12
N LEU A 39 13.41 -9.96 -13.06
CA LEU A 39 14.77 -10.43 -12.90
C LEU A 39 15.17 -11.42 -14.00
N LYS A 40 14.28 -12.34 -14.38
CA LYS A 40 14.49 -13.24 -15.53
C LYS A 40 14.70 -12.47 -16.83
N GLY A 41 13.86 -11.47 -17.11
CA GLY A 41 13.97 -10.62 -18.30
C GLY A 41 15.30 -9.87 -18.38
N LEU A 42 15.81 -9.45 -17.23
CA LEU A 42 17.12 -8.79 -17.09
C LEU A 42 18.30 -9.78 -17.07
N LYS A 43 18.06 -11.08 -17.08
CA LYS A 43 19.06 -12.15 -16.93
C LYS A 43 19.83 -12.03 -15.61
N VAL A 44 19.18 -11.53 -14.56
CA VAL A 44 19.67 -11.48 -13.20
C VAL A 44 19.15 -12.71 -12.47
N GLY A 45 20.02 -13.46 -11.86
CA GLY A 45 19.67 -14.63 -11.06
C GLY A 45 19.24 -14.20 -9.64
N GLU A 46 20.15 -14.34 -8.69
CA GLU A 46 19.92 -13.96 -7.30
C GLU A 46 20.45 -12.54 -7.03
N VAL A 47 19.82 -11.85 -6.08
CA VAL A 47 20.20 -10.49 -5.66
C VAL A 47 20.71 -10.45 -4.22
N ASP A 48 21.52 -9.45 -3.89
CA ASP A 48 22.11 -9.27 -2.55
C ASP A 48 21.09 -8.76 -1.53
N GLY A 49 20.04 -8.08 -1.98
CA GLY A 49 19.00 -7.55 -1.12
C GLY A 49 17.78 -7.08 -1.87
N ILE A 50 16.65 -7.11 -1.19
CA ILE A 50 15.36 -6.59 -1.65
C ILE A 50 14.83 -5.64 -0.58
N LEU A 51 14.44 -4.42 -0.98
CA LEU A 51 13.74 -3.47 -0.14
C LEU A 51 12.34 -3.24 -0.71
N LEU A 52 11.32 -3.49 0.10
CA LEU A 52 9.94 -3.14 -0.18
C LEU A 52 9.54 -1.97 0.72
N ASP A 53 9.27 -0.80 0.12
CA ASP A 53 8.69 0.35 0.79
C ASP A 53 7.22 0.44 0.36
N LEU A 54 6.32 -0.08 1.21
CA LEU A 54 4.93 -0.30 0.85
C LEU A 54 4.10 0.99 0.92
N GLY A 55 2.93 0.96 0.29
CA GLY A 55 1.98 2.06 0.33
C GLY A 55 2.11 3.01 -0.85
N PHE A 56 1.83 4.28 -0.63
CA PHE A 56 1.75 5.32 -1.66
C PHE A 56 2.73 6.46 -1.40
N SER A 57 3.15 7.12 -2.49
CA SER A 57 4.16 8.17 -2.43
C SER A 57 3.58 9.50 -1.93
N SER A 58 4.48 10.40 -1.48
CA SER A 58 4.13 11.79 -1.17
C SER A 58 3.53 12.51 -2.37
N HIS A 59 4.06 12.24 -3.56
CA HIS A 59 3.56 12.80 -4.81
C HIS A 59 2.10 12.44 -5.03
N GLN A 60 1.72 11.15 -4.88
CA GLN A 60 0.32 10.72 -5.01
C GLN A 60 -0.62 11.39 -4.01
N LEU A 61 -0.15 11.67 -2.79
CA LEU A 61 -0.95 12.31 -1.75
C LEU A 61 -1.15 13.82 -1.99
N GLU A 62 -0.16 14.50 -2.54
CA GLU A 62 -0.13 15.95 -2.75
C GLU A 62 -0.87 16.38 -4.02
N HIS A 63 -1.12 15.45 -4.95
CA HIS A 63 -1.83 15.71 -6.21
C HIS A 63 -3.31 15.31 -6.09
N ALA A 64 -4.18 16.32 -6.01
CA ALA A 64 -5.63 16.14 -5.82
C ALA A 64 -6.26 15.23 -6.89
N GLU A 65 -5.81 15.35 -8.14
CA GLU A 65 -6.28 14.56 -9.28
C GLU A 65 -5.99 13.05 -9.17
N ARG A 66 -5.12 12.63 -8.25
CA ARG A 66 -4.83 11.22 -7.95
C ARG A 66 -5.86 10.60 -7.02
N GLY A 67 -6.61 11.40 -6.27
CA GLY A 67 -7.70 10.94 -5.41
C GLY A 67 -7.30 10.17 -4.13
N PHE A 68 -6.03 10.18 -3.74
CA PHE A 68 -5.54 9.50 -2.53
C PHE A 68 -5.85 10.27 -1.24
N SER A 69 -5.95 11.59 -1.32
CA SER A 69 -6.23 12.45 -0.17
C SER A 69 -7.70 12.83 -0.11
N PHE A 70 -8.27 12.81 1.09
CA PHE A 70 -9.59 13.40 1.39
C PHE A 70 -9.47 14.82 1.95
N MET A 71 -8.26 15.32 2.13
CA MET A 71 -8.00 16.70 2.54
C MET A 71 -8.00 17.66 1.33
N LEU A 72 -7.85 17.12 0.14
CA LEU A 72 -7.89 17.81 -1.14
C LEU A 72 -9.09 17.28 -1.93
N GLU A 73 -9.86 18.19 -2.53
CA GLU A 73 -10.94 17.80 -3.42
C GLU A 73 -10.38 17.31 -4.75
N GLY A 74 -10.65 16.07 -5.08
CA GLY A 74 -10.22 15.44 -6.32
C GLY A 74 -11.15 14.29 -6.72
N PRO A 75 -10.98 13.73 -7.92
CA PRO A 75 -11.76 12.59 -8.37
C PRO A 75 -11.48 11.37 -7.50
N LEU A 76 -12.44 10.45 -7.36
CA LEU A 76 -12.25 9.16 -6.71
C LEU A 76 -11.48 8.19 -7.64
N ASP A 77 -10.20 8.45 -7.87
CA ASP A 77 -9.35 7.58 -8.71
C ASP A 77 -8.65 6.52 -7.86
N MET A 78 -7.66 6.88 -7.06
CA MET A 78 -6.82 6.04 -6.19
C MET A 78 -5.99 4.97 -6.91
N ARG A 79 -5.90 4.97 -8.23
CA ARG A 79 -5.02 4.03 -8.95
C ARG A 79 -3.56 4.46 -8.83
N MET A 80 -2.68 3.54 -8.51
CA MET A 80 -1.23 3.73 -8.62
C MET A 80 -0.81 3.64 -10.08
N ASP A 81 -1.22 2.58 -10.78
CA ASP A 81 -1.12 2.46 -12.23
C ASP A 81 -2.37 3.05 -12.90
N ARG A 82 -2.21 4.20 -13.57
CA ARG A 82 -3.31 4.90 -14.26
C ARG A 82 -3.81 4.16 -15.51
N SER A 83 -3.09 3.18 -16.02
CA SER A 83 -3.54 2.33 -17.13
C SER A 83 -4.57 1.29 -16.70
N ALA A 84 -4.63 0.96 -15.41
CA ALA A 84 -5.64 0.06 -14.85
C ALA A 84 -7.05 0.62 -15.06
N GLY A 85 -8.01 -0.25 -15.40
CA GLY A 85 -9.35 0.18 -15.80
C GLY A 85 -10.31 0.48 -14.62
N PHE A 86 -10.01 0.03 -13.39
CA PHE A 86 -10.93 0.08 -12.25
C PHE A 86 -10.49 1.10 -11.20
N THR A 87 -11.35 2.06 -10.91
CA THR A 87 -11.07 3.21 -10.02
C THR A 87 -11.83 3.10 -8.69
N ALA A 88 -11.46 3.93 -7.72
CA ALA A 88 -12.25 4.09 -6.50
C ALA A 88 -13.69 4.60 -6.80
N PHE A 89 -13.87 5.39 -7.86
CA PHE A 89 -15.18 5.79 -8.33
C PHE A 89 -16.04 4.58 -8.75
N ASP A 90 -15.46 3.64 -9.49
CA ASP A 90 -16.17 2.43 -9.91
C ASP A 90 -16.50 1.57 -8.69
N LEU A 91 -15.56 1.39 -7.77
CA LEU A 91 -15.75 0.62 -6.56
C LEU A 91 -16.89 1.20 -5.70
N VAL A 92 -16.87 2.50 -5.46
CA VAL A 92 -17.87 3.21 -4.64
C VAL A 92 -19.26 3.21 -5.30
N ASN A 93 -19.33 3.44 -6.64
CA ASN A 93 -20.58 3.65 -7.32
C ASN A 93 -21.21 2.37 -7.92
N ARG A 94 -20.43 1.30 -8.13
CA ARG A 94 -20.92 0.08 -8.81
C ARG A 94 -20.92 -1.17 -7.93
N SER A 95 -20.06 -1.26 -6.88
CA SER A 95 -19.98 -2.47 -6.08
C SER A 95 -21.30 -2.78 -5.35
N PRO A 96 -21.71 -4.06 -5.27
CA PRO A 96 -22.85 -4.47 -4.43
C PRO A 96 -22.59 -4.12 -2.95
N LEU A 97 -23.67 -3.82 -2.19
CA LEU A 97 -23.57 -3.48 -0.78
C LEU A 97 -22.70 -4.48 0.03
N PRO A 98 -22.90 -5.81 -0.09
CA PRO A 98 -22.09 -6.76 0.69
C PRO A 98 -20.62 -6.72 0.34
N ALA A 99 -20.26 -6.51 -0.94
CA ALA A 99 -18.87 -6.41 -1.38
C ALA A 99 -18.22 -5.13 -0.81
N LEU A 100 -18.90 -3.99 -0.89
CA LEU A 100 -18.39 -2.73 -0.34
C LEU A 100 -18.24 -2.81 1.20
N GLU A 101 -19.21 -3.41 1.90
CA GLU A 101 -19.13 -3.66 3.34
C GLU A 101 -17.91 -4.52 3.68
N LYS A 102 -17.69 -5.61 2.93
CA LYS A 102 -16.57 -6.52 3.11
C LYS A 102 -15.24 -5.80 2.93
N ILE A 103 -15.07 -5.03 1.87
CA ILE A 103 -13.87 -4.24 1.59
C ILE A 103 -13.58 -3.29 2.76
N ILE A 104 -14.55 -2.47 3.17
CA ILE A 104 -14.37 -1.49 4.24
C ILE A 104 -14.04 -2.17 5.57
N ARG A 105 -14.66 -3.31 5.86
CA ARG A 105 -14.40 -4.06 7.08
C ARG A 105 -13.03 -4.72 7.08
N ASP A 106 -12.70 -5.46 6.02
CA ASP A 106 -11.54 -6.34 5.99
C ASP A 106 -10.25 -5.55 5.71
N TYR A 107 -10.27 -4.58 4.78
CA TYR A 107 -9.11 -3.77 4.41
C TYR A 107 -8.97 -2.47 5.22
N GLY A 108 -10.06 -1.97 5.78
CA GLY A 108 -10.04 -0.82 6.68
C GLY A 108 -9.95 -1.18 8.16
N GLU A 109 -10.17 -2.44 8.51
CA GLU A 109 -10.41 -2.85 9.91
C GLU A 109 -11.43 -1.89 10.58
N GLU A 110 -12.49 -1.53 9.80
CA GLU A 110 -13.47 -0.51 10.20
C GLU A 110 -14.74 -1.15 10.80
N ARG A 111 -14.97 -0.92 12.07
CA ARG A 111 -16.13 -1.49 12.78
C ARG A 111 -17.48 -0.96 12.29
N TRP A 112 -17.48 0.24 11.70
CA TRP A 112 -18.70 0.88 11.17
C TRP A 112 -18.94 0.55 9.70
N ALA A 113 -18.20 -0.40 9.12
CA ALA A 113 -18.22 -0.77 7.71
C ALA A 113 -19.64 -0.94 7.16
N LYS A 114 -20.52 -1.65 7.86
CA LYS A 114 -21.92 -1.88 7.45
C LYS A 114 -22.72 -0.57 7.31
N ARG A 115 -22.54 0.36 8.27
CA ARG A 115 -23.23 1.66 8.23
C ARG A 115 -22.67 2.53 7.12
N ILE A 116 -21.35 2.56 6.96
CA ILE A 116 -20.67 3.33 5.92
C ILE A 116 -21.10 2.82 4.54
N ALA A 117 -21.04 1.51 4.29
CA ALA A 117 -21.45 0.93 3.02
C ALA A 117 -22.92 1.23 2.68
N ARG A 118 -23.84 1.14 3.66
CA ARG A 118 -25.24 1.51 3.47
C ARG A 118 -25.40 2.98 3.12
N SER A 119 -24.70 3.88 3.81
CA SER A 119 -24.77 5.32 3.54
C SER A 119 -24.28 5.65 2.13
N ILE A 120 -23.16 5.04 1.70
CA ILE A 120 -22.64 5.17 0.34
C ILE A 120 -23.68 4.69 -0.69
N VAL A 121 -24.23 3.50 -0.51
CA VAL A 121 -25.23 2.93 -1.45
C VAL A 121 -26.49 3.79 -1.51
N THR A 122 -26.99 4.28 -0.38
CA THR A 122 -28.18 5.19 -0.35
C THR A 122 -27.87 6.52 -1.05
N ARG A 123 -26.67 7.10 -0.85
CA ARG A 123 -26.31 8.37 -1.47
C ARG A 123 -26.17 8.23 -2.99
N ARG A 124 -25.45 7.19 -3.47
CA ARG A 124 -25.23 6.97 -4.90
C ARG A 124 -26.49 6.65 -5.71
N GLN A 125 -27.58 6.14 -5.05
CA GLN A 125 -28.89 5.96 -5.69
C GLN A 125 -29.55 7.28 -6.10
N LYS A 126 -29.23 8.37 -5.40
CA LYS A 126 -29.73 9.71 -5.73
C LYS A 126 -28.82 10.40 -6.75
N GLU A 127 -27.54 10.32 -6.52
CA GLU A 127 -26.51 10.92 -7.35
C GLU A 127 -25.17 10.20 -7.12
N LYS A 128 -24.37 10.01 -8.18
CA LYS A 128 -23.05 9.39 -8.09
C LYS A 128 -22.12 10.21 -7.21
N ILE A 129 -21.37 9.52 -6.37
CA ILE A 129 -20.32 10.12 -5.53
C ILE A 129 -19.07 10.30 -6.41
N ARG A 130 -18.63 11.55 -6.62
CA ARG A 130 -17.59 11.87 -7.59
C ARG A 130 -16.26 12.26 -6.96
N THR A 131 -16.29 12.93 -5.79
CA THR A 131 -15.09 13.52 -5.21
C THR A 131 -14.71 12.87 -3.89
N THR A 132 -13.42 13.01 -3.55
CA THR A 132 -12.84 12.55 -2.30
C THR A 132 -13.48 13.20 -1.09
N THR A 133 -13.73 14.50 -1.15
CA THR A 133 -14.36 15.28 -0.07
C THR A 133 -15.81 14.86 0.16
N GLU A 134 -16.58 14.66 -0.91
CA GLU A 134 -17.96 14.15 -0.82
C GLU A 134 -18.00 12.79 -0.12
N LEU A 135 -17.14 11.86 -0.50
CA LEU A 135 -17.07 10.55 0.15
C LEU A 135 -16.66 10.67 1.62
N ALA A 136 -15.67 11.50 1.93
CA ALA A 136 -15.19 11.71 3.30
C ALA A 136 -16.30 12.27 4.20
N GLU A 137 -17.12 13.20 3.72
CA GLU A 137 -18.27 13.72 4.44
C GLU A 137 -19.33 12.65 4.71
N ILE A 138 -19.65 11.81 3.71
CA ILE A 138 -20.59 10.70 3.87
C ILE A 138 -20.14 9.78 4.99
N VAL A 139 -18.86 9.44 5.01
CA VAL A 139 -18.25 8.56 6.05
C VAL A 139 -18.30 9.24 7.42
N ALA A 140 -17.90 10.51 7.50
CA ALA A 140 -17.84 11.25 8.75
C ALA A 140 -19.22 11.40 9.44
N ARG A 141 -20.29 11.56 8.65
CA ARG A 141 -21.67 11.66 9.17
C ARG A 141 -22.17 10.36 9.81
N VAL A 142 -21.64 9.22 9.39
CA VAL A 142 -22.09 7.89 9.88
C VAL A 142 -21.44 7.51 11.20
N ILE A 143 -20.24 8.03 11.44
CA ILE A 143 -19.42 7.65 12.59
C ILE A 143 -19.79 8.53 13.79
N PRO A 144 -20.16 7.94 14.95
CA PRO A 144 -20.55 8.71 16.12
C PRO A 144 -19.42 9.62 16.62
N ARG A 145 -19.74 10.89 16.87
CA ARG A 145 -18.83 11.86 17.47
C ARG A 145 -18.34 11.35 18.85
N GLY A 146 -17.08 11.59 19.17
CA GLY A 146 -16.45 11.15 20.44
C GLY A 146 -15.93 9.70 20.47
N ARG A 147 -16.11 8.92 19.42
CA ARG A 147 -15.61 7.53 19.31
C ARG A 147 -14.33 7.38 18.51
N PHE A 148 -13.80 8.48 17.97
CA PHE A 148 -12.48 8.53 17.31
C PHE A 148 -11.44 9.19 18.21
N PRO A 149 -10.20 8.69 18.19
CA PRO A 149 -9.08 9.49 18.71
C PRO A 149 -9.06 10.82 17.95
N GLN A 150 -9.01 11.95 18.63
CA GLN A 150 -9.03 13.30 18.04
C GLN A 150 -7.98 13.55 16.95
N LYS A 151 -7.01 12.63 16.82
CA LYS A 151 -5.87 12.74 15.90
C LYS A 151 -6.06 12.06 14.51
N ILE A 152 -7.16 11.33 14.28
CA ILE A 152 -7.36 10.57 13.03
C ILE A 152 -8.72 10.91 12.44
N HIS A 153 -8.73 11.33 11.18
CA HIS A 153 -9.99 11.64 10.50
C HIS A 153 -10.84 10.37 10.30
N PRO A 154 -12.18 10.42 10.50
CA PRO A 154 -13.07 9.26 10.38
C PRO A 154 -12.95 8.50 9.04
N ALA A 155 -12.71 9.20 7.94
CA ALA A 155 -12.60 8.60 6.62
C ALA A 155 -11.30 7.81 6.38
N THR A 156 -10.27 7.96 7.22
CA THR A 156 -8.94 7.37 6.99
C THR A 156 -9.00 5.87 6.69
N LYS A 157 -9.73 5.11 7.50
CA LYS A 157 -9.85 3.65 7.34
C LYS A 157 -10.62 3.26 6.08
N THR A 158 -11.64 4.02 5.73
CA THR A 158 -12.41 3.80 4.50
C THR A 158 -11.54 4.07 3.26
N PHE A 159 -10.79 5.17 3.24
CA PHE A 159 -9.88 5.49 2.16
C PHE A 159 -8.76 4.46 2.02
N GLN A 160 -8.17 4.01 3.13
CA GLN A 160 -7.22 2.89 3.12
C GLN A 160 -7.84 1.63 2.50
N ALA A 161 -9.07 1.28 2.88
CA ALA A 161 -9.74 0.09 2.34
C ALA A 161 -9.98 0.16 0.84
N LEU A 162 -10.41 1.33 0.34
CA LEU A 162 -10.63 1.55 -1.09
C LEU A 162 -9.32 1.50 -1.86
N ARG A 163 -8.26 2.14 -1.36
CA ARG A 163 -6.94 2.14 -1.97
C ARG A 163 -6.38 0.72 -2.10
N ILE A 164 -6.42 -0.04 -1.02
CA ILE A 164 -6.00 -1.46 -1.01
C ILE A 164 -6.77 -2.25 -2.05
N ALA A 165 -8.09 -2.07 -2.14
CA ALA A 165 -8.92 -2.80 -3.08
C ALA A 165 -8.71 -2.40 -4.55
N VAL A 166 -8.47 -1.12 -4.82
CA VAL A 166 -8.21 -0.61 -6.18
C VAL A 166 -6.88 -1.10 -6.73
N ASN A 167 -5.86 -1.20 -5.87
CA ASN A 167 -4.49 -1.52 -6.28
C ASN A 167 -4.05 -2.96 -5.96
N ASP A 168 -4.96 -3.79 -5.42
CA ASP A 168 -4.67 -5.19 -5.05
C ASP A 168 -3.45 -5.34 -4.12
N GLU A 169 -3.24 -4.34 -3.23
CA GLU A 169 -1.99 -4.15 -2.50
C GLU A 169 -1.60 -5.39 -1.67
N LEU A 170 -2.56 -6.02 -0.97
CA LEU A 170 -2.27 -7.16 -0.11
C LEU A 170 -1.98 -8.44 -0.91
N THR A 171 -2.70 -8.69 -2.00
CA THR A 171 -2.44 -9.83 -2.89
C THR A 171 -1.06 -9.71 -3.55
N ASN A 172 -0.70 -8.51 -4.00
CA ASN A 172 0.61 -8.23 -4.58
C ASN A 172 1.73 -8.41 -3.54
N LEU A 173 1.50 -7.99 -2.28
CA LEU A 173 2.44 -8.22 -1.19
C LEU A 173 2.62 -9.71 -0.88
N GLU A 174 1.53 -10.47 -0.80
CA GLU A 174 1.60 -11.93 -0.60
C GLU A 174 2.39 -12.61 -1.71
N LYS A 175 2.17 -12.22 -2.98
CA LYS A 175 2.87 -12.76 -4.13
C LYS A 175 4.38 -12.50 -4.08
N VAL A 176 4.81 -11.25 -3.86
CA VAL A 176 6.24 -10.93 -3.80
C VAL A 176 6.91 -11.59 -2.60
N LEU A 177 6.23 -11.76 -1.48
CA LEU A 177 6.77 -12.46 -0.33
C LEU A 177 6.90 -13.97 -0.58
N HIS A 178 5.99 -14.57 -1.34
CA HIS A 178 6.08 -16.00 -1.69
C HIS A 178 7.40 -16.29 -2.43
N ASP A 179 7.79 -15.46 -3.38
CA ASP A 179 8.96 -15.66 -4.22
C ASP A 179 10.23 -14.99 -3.67
N GLY A 180 10.07 -13.92 -2.90
CA GLY A 180 11.14 -12.98 -2.58
C GLY A 180 12.34 -13.57 -1.82
N VAL A 181 12.13 -14.54 -0.95
CA VAL A 181 13.24 -15.18 -0.22
C VAL A 181 14.13 -16.01 -1.15
N ASP A 182 13.53 -16.67 -2.15
CA ASP A 182 14.23 -17.53 -3.09
C ASP A 182 15.01 -16.73 -4.17
N LEU A 183 14.72 -15.43 -4.31
CA LEU A 183 15.44 -14.51 -5.19
C LEU A 183 16.71 -13.92 -4.54
N LEU A 184 16.89 -14.08 -3.23
CA LEU A 184 18.06 -13.59 -2.54
C LEU A 184 19.23 -14.58 -2.65
N LYS A 185 20.46 -14.09 -2.68
CA LYS A 185 21.66 -14.90 -2.38
C LYS A 185 21.66 -15.34 -0.92
N ARG A 186 22.42 -16.38 -0.60
CA ARG A 186 22.69 -16.74 0.82
C ARG A 186 23.32 -15.55 1.55
N GLY A 187 22.76 -15.22 2.72
CA GLY A 187 23.13 -14.01 3.48
C GLY A 187 22.49 -12.72 2.93
N GLY A 188 21.78 -12.78 1.81
CA GLY A 188 21.00 -11.66 1.28
C GLY A 188 19.79 -11.32 2.15
N ARG A 189 19.37 -10.07 2.14
CA ARG A 189 18.33 -9.55 3.05
C ARG A 189 17.10 -9.06 2.35
N LEU A 190 15.92 -9.44 2.87
CA LEU A 190 14.67 -8.80 2.55
C LEU A 190 14.30 -7.83 3.66
N CYS A 191 14.16 -6.56 3.30
CA CYS A 191 13.70 -5.48 4.16
C CYS A 191 12.31 -5.04 3.71
N VAL A 192 11.34 -4.97 4.62
CA VAL A 192 9.98 -4.51 4.31
C VAL A 192 9.57 -3.42 5.28
N ILE A 193 9.18 -2.26 4.74
CA ILE A 193 8.57 -1.15 5.49
C ILE A 193 7.07 -1.18 5.22
N SER A 194 6.29 -1.41 6.25
CA SER A 194 4.83 -1.42 6.22
C SER A 194 4.25 -0.25 7.01
N PHE A 195 3.07 0.24 6.64
CA PHE A 195 2.45 1.43 7.24
C PHE A 195 1.13 1.15 7.96
N HIS A 196 0.58 -0.05 7.81
CA HIS A 196 -0.62 -0.47 8.54
C HIS A 196 -0.56 -1.94 8.99
N SER A 197 -1.52 -2.31 9.86
CA SER A 197 -1.58 -3.61 10.53
C SER A 197 -1.71 -4.81 9.59
N LEU A 198 -2.41 -4.65 8.47
CA LEU A 198 -2.63 -5.74 7.52
C LEU A 198 -1.33 -6.13 6.81
N GLU A 199 -0.59 -5.13 6.29
CA GLU A 199 0.74 -5.35 5.70
C GLU A 199 1.69 -6.00 6.71
N ASP A 200 1.83 -5.41 7.90
CA ASP A 200 2.73 -5.91 8.96
C ASP A 200 2.40 -7.36 9.33
N ARG A 201 1.11 -7.73 9.36
CA ARG A 201 0.64 -9.09 9.64
C ARG A 201 1.06 -10.07 8.55
N ILE A 202 0.91 -9.71 7.28
CA ILE A 202 1.32 -10.54 6.14
C ILE A 202 2.82 -10.75 6.16
N VAL A 203 3.62 -9.70 6.30
CA VAL A 203 5.09 -9.77 6.36
C VAL A 203 5.55 -10.63 7.53
N LYS A 204 5.00 -10.40 8.74
CA LYS A 204 5.30 -11.20 9.93
C LYS A 204 5.02 -12.68 9.70
N THR A 205 3.87 -13.01 9.10
CA THR A 205 3.45 -14.39 8.86
C THR A 205 4.37 -15.08 7.86
N ALA A 206 4.73 -14.40 6.76
CA ALA A 206 5.67 -14.92 5.77
C ALA A 206 7.04 -15.19 6.39
N PHE A 207 7.62 -14.22 7.10
CA PHE A 207 8.92 -14.38 7.77
C PHE A 207 8.91 -15.52 8.79
N GLN A 208 7.81 -15.70 9.54
CA GLN A 208 7.67 -16.82 10.46
C GLN A 208 7.56 -18.17 9.75
N SER A 209 6.92 -18.24 8.58
CA SER A 209 6.88 -19.45 7.75
C SER A 209 8.29 -19.83 7.29
N TRP A 210 9.02 -18.90 6.70
CA TRP A 210 10.39 -19.12 6.23
C TRP A 210 11.32 -19.60 7.34
N ALA A 211 11.25 -18.97 8.52
CA ALA A 211 12.15 -19.32 9.63
C ALA A 211 11.79 -20.65 10.30
N ARG A 212 10.50 -20.95 10.50
CA ARG A 212 10.08 -22.06 11.34
C ARG A 212 9.68 -23.32 10.58
N ARG A 213 9.10 -23.16 9.38
CA ARG A 213 8.57 -24.27 8.60
C ARG A 213 9.48 -24.67 7.46
N GLU A 214 10.09 -23.70 6.82
CA GLU A 214 10.86 -23.90 5.59
C GLU A 214 12.37 -23.91 5.84
N ALA A 215 12.81 -23.41 6.99
CA ALA A 215 14.24 -23.23 7.33
C ALA A 215 15.02 -22.44 6.25
N LYS A 216 14.37 -21.47 5.59
CA LYS A 216 14.93 -20.68 4.50
C LYS A 216 15.54 -19.36 4.96
N ALA A 217 15.12 -18.82 6.10
CA ALA A 217 15.54 -17.50 6.54
C ALA A 217 15.70 -17.35 8.05
N LEU A 218 16.56 -16.43 8.46
CA LEU A 218 16.72 -15.94 9.82
C LEU A 218 15.97 -14.62 9.97
N ILE A 219 15.09 -14.50 10.99
CA ILE A 219 14.42 -13.25 11.30
C ILE A 219 15.38 -12.34 12.08
N LEU A 220 15.84 -11.24 11.47
CA LEU A 220 16.73 -10.29 12.12
C LEU A 220 15.97 -9.32 13.05
N THR A 221 14.69 -9.06 12.78
CA THR A 221 13.83 -8.17 13.57
C THR A 221 12.64 -8.94 14.15
N PRO A 222 12.76 -9.63 15.28
CA PRO A 222 11.63 -10.35 15.92
C PRO A 222 10.47 -9.43 16.26
N LYS A 223 10.75 -8.17 16.64
CA LYS A 223 9.80 -7.06 16.73
C LYS A 223 10.11 -6.07 15.59
N PRO A 224 9.10 -5.39 15.02
CA PRO A 224 9.37 -4.39 14.01
C PRO A 224 10.17 -3.23 14.60
N VAL A 225 11.09 -2.69 13.81
CA VAL A 225 11.76 -1.43 14.15
C VAL A 225 10.82 -0.28 13.78
N MET A 226 10.63 0.65 14.69
CA MET A 226 9.75 1.82 14.53
C MET A 226 10.61 3.08 14.44
N ALA A 227 10.09 4.11 13.76
CA ALA A 227 10.70 5.43 13.74
C ALA A 227 10.82 6.02 15.16
N GLY A 228 11.96 6.62 15.45
CA GLY A 228 12.19 7.33 16.71
C GLY A 228 11.40 8.65 16.80
N PRO A 229 11.28 9.24 18.02
CA PRO A 229 10.55 10.51 18.20
C PRO A 229 11.12 11.67 17.38
N GLU A 230 12.40 11.68 17.11
CA GLU A 230 13.09 12.69 16.32
C GLU A 230 12.72 12.56 14.83
N GLU A 231 12.84 11.36 14.28
CA GLU A 231 12.43 11.05 12.91
C GLU A 231 10.94 11.37 12.68
N VAL A 232 10.07 11.04 13.65
CA VAL A 232 8.63 11.36 13.55
C VAL A 232 8.36 12.86 13.56
N ARG A 233 9.20 13.67 14.25
CA ARG A 233 9.10 15.14 14.23
C ARG A 233 9.47 15.72 12.87
N GLU A 234 10.55 15.20 12.27
CA GLU A 234 11.03 15.64 10.94
C GLU A 234 10.15 15.09 9.81
N ASN A 235 9.74 13.83 9.94
CA ASN A 235 8.87 13.15 8.98
C ASN A 235 7.65 12.52 9.69
N PRO A 236 6.53 13.26 9.86
CA PRO A 236 5.32 12.74 10.50
C PRO A 236 4.72 11.49 9.84
N ARG A 237 5.05 11.24 8.57
CA ARG A 237 4.60 10.04 7.83
C ARG A 237 5.29 8.76 8.33
N ALA A 238 6.51 8.86 8.88
CA ALA A 238 7.24 7.74 9.47
C ALA A 238 6.58 7.18 10.75
N ARG A 239 5.67 7.92 11.39
CA ARG A 239 5.01 7.51 12.64
C ARG A 239 4.40 6.11 12.59
N SER A 240 3.89 5.68 11.45
CA SER A 240 3.23 4.37 11.28
C SER A 240 4.15 3.34 10.66
N ALA A 241 5.35 3.71 10.24
CA ALA A 241 6.31 2.84 9.59
C ALA A 241 6.78 1.72 10.54
N ARG A 242 6.86 0.51 9.98
CA ARG A 242 7.32 -0.71 10.67
C ARG A 242 8.28 -1.46 9.76
N LEU A 243 9.56 -1.41 10.10
CA LEU A 243 10.58 -2.14 9.36
C LEU A 243 10.71 -3.57 9.90
N ARG A 244 10.63 -4.55 9.02
CA ARG A 244 11.01 -5.93 9.27
C ARG A 244 12.08 -6.39 8.32
N VAL A 245 13.02 -7.20 8.85
CA VAL A 245 14.15 -7.73 8.10
C VAL A 245 14.29 -9.23 8.33
N ALA A 246 14.45 -9.98 7.25
CA ALA A 246 14.84 -11.38 7.25
C ALA A 246 16.07 -11.58 6.35
N GLU A 247 16.96 -12.52 6.70
CA GLU A 247 18.17 -12.90 5.96
C GLU A 247 18.02 -14.32 5.45
N ARG A 248 18.33 -14.56 4.18
CA ARG A 248 18.33 -15.92 3.58
C ARG A 248 19.47 -16.77 4.14
N LEU A 249 19.18 -18.02 4.52
CA LEU A 249 20.15 -19.01 5.02
C LEU A 249 20.93 -19.71 3.90
#